data_bbcd4a299d1abdfb3dfcc514c70844e8
#
_entry.id   bbcd4a299d1abdfb3dfcc514c70844e8
#
_cell.length_a   1.000
_cell.length_b   1.000
_cell.length_c   1.000
_cell.angle_alpha   90.00
_cell.angle_beta   90.00
_cell.angle_gamma   90.00
#
_symmetry.space_group_name_H-M   'P 1'
#
loop_
_entity.id
_entity.type
_entity.pdbx_description
1 polymer ?
#
loop_
_entity_poly.entity_id
_entity_poly.type
_entity_poly.pdbx_seq_one_letter_code
_entity_poly.pdbx_strand_id
1 'polypeptide(L)'
;MDGEMGEEPGGALPPPGAPSGPGQAGAPALAGWREPKKHAVTEDYQLSKQVLGLGVNGKVLECFHRRTGQKCALKVLYDSPKARQEVEQHWQASGGPHIVRILDVYENMHRNKRCLLIIMECMEGGELFSRIQERGDQAFTEREAAEIMRDIGTAIQFLHSQNIAHRDVKPENLLYTSKERDAVLKLTDFGFAKETTQNALQTPCYTPYYVAPEVLGPEKYDKSCDMWSLGVIMYILLCGFPPFYSNTGQAISPGMKRRIRLGQYGFPNPEWSEVSEDGSAFASLQLPLTPGPHPCFPAATTGRPARSVSHCCSAHGPGPRQADSVG
;
A
#
# COMPACT_ATOMS: atom_id res chain seq x y z
N MET A 1 -37.72 54.90 57.99
CA MET A 1 -37.88 53.51 57.58
C MET A 1 -37.28 53.46 56.25
N ASP A 2 -36.09 53.57 56.16
CA ASP A 2 -34.90 52.70 56.03
C ASP A 2 -35.03 51.82 54.76
N GLY A 3 -34.34 52.22 53.72
CA GLY A 3 -34.18 51.53 52.50
C GLY A 3 -32.73 51.70 52.04
N GLU A 4 -31.91 50.71 52.31
CA GLU A 4 -30.51 50.66 51.93
C GLU A 4 -30.31 50.60 50.42
N MET A 5 -29.36 51.43 49.99
CA MET A 5 -28.80 51.37 48.62
C MET A 5 -27.67 50.35 48.59
N GLY A 6 -27.84 49.34 47.71
CA GLY A 6 -26.76 48.37 47.43
C GLY A 6 -25.87 48.87 46.30
N GLU A 7 -24.59 48.95 46.58
CA GLU A 7 -23.50 49.28 45.64
C GLU A 7 -23.26 48.15 44.66
N GLU A 8 -23.15 48.47 43.36
CA GLU A 8 -22.60 47.59 42.34
C GLU A 8 -21.07 47.56 42.45
N PRO A 9 -20.45 46.39 42.36
CA PRO A 9 -19.00 46.31 42.23
C PRO A 9 -18.56 46.40 40.78
N GLY A 10 -17.57 47.26 40.54
CA GLY A 10 -16.99 47.62 39.28
C GLY A 10 -16.43 46.45 38.46
N GLY A 11 -16.69 46.53 37.17
CA GLY A 11 -16.15 45.63 36.19
C GLY A 11 -14.65 45.77 36.00
N ALA A 12 -13.94 44.68 36.15
CA ALA A 12 -12.52 44.56 35.80
C ALA A 12 -12.37 44.35 34.29
N LEU A 13 -11.50 45.16 33.70
CA LEU A 13 -11.09 45.03 32.29
C LEU A 13 -10.28 43.73 32.08
N PRO A 14 -10.47 43.00 30.95
CA PRO A 14 -9.65 41.85 30.66
C PRO A 14 -8.24 42.26 30.24
N PRO A 15 -7.22 41.41 30.48
CA PRO A 15 -5.84 41.68 30.12
C PRO A 15 -5.60 41.64 28.59
N PRO A 16 -4.57 42.31 28.09
CA PRO A 16 -4.28 42.39 26.64
C PRO A 16 -3.85 41.02 26.07
N GLY A 17 -4.32 40.75 24.85
CA GLY A 17 -4.26 39.49 24.16
C GLY A 17 -2.88 38.86 24.04
N ALA A 18 -2.87 37.54 24.24
CA ALA A 18 -1.78 36.66 23.86
C ALA A 18 -1.66 36.56 22.31
N PRO A 19 -0.46 36.40 21.76
CA PRO A 19 -0.28 36.31 20.32
C PRO A 19 -0.94 35.04 19.79
N SER A 20 -1.76 35.17 18.77
CA SER A 20 -2.34 34.09 17.98
C SER A 20 -1.21 33.25 17.36
N GLY A 21 -1.09 32.01 17.80
CA GLY A 21 -0.22 31.01 17.19
C GLY A 21 -0.62 30.72 15.73
N PRO A 22 0.29 30.17 14.92
CA PRO A 22 0.02 29.91 13.51
C PRO A 22 -1.17 28.94 13.37
N GLY A 23 -2.15 29.38 12.59
CA GLY A 23 -3.36 28.62 12.34
C GLY A 23 -3.04 27.20 11.87
N GLN A 24 -3.59 26.22 12.57
CA GLN A 24 -3.67 24.85 12.08
C GLN A 24 -4.40 24.91 10.74
N ALA A 25 -3.67 24.59 9.68
CA ALA A 25 -4.27 24.33 8.38
C ALA A 25 -5.25 23.18 8.58
N GLY A 26 -6.55 23.48 8.49
CA GLY A 26 -7.60 22.48 8.59
C GLY A 26 -7.34 21.37 7.60
N ALA A 27 -7.41 20.13 8.06
CA ALA A 27 -7.37 18.97 7.19
C ALA A 27 -8.37 19.17 6.04
N PRO A 28 -8.01 18.88 4.78
CA PRO A 28 -8.93 19.05 3.66
C PRO A 28 -10.18 18.20 3.94
N ALA A 29 -11.34 18.83 3.85
CA ALA A 29 -12.62 18.16 4.02
C ALA A 29 -12.67 16.95 3.08
N LEU A 30 -12.91 15.76 3.64
CA LEU A 30 -13.09 14.52 2.90
C LEU A 30 -14.12 14.77 1.80
N ALA A 31 -13.70 14.62 0.55
CA ALA A 31 -14.60 14.69 -0.58
C ALA A 31 -15.64 13.56 -0.43
N GLY A 32 -16.86 13.89 -0.04
CA GLY A 32 -17.94 12.92 0.12
C GLY A 32 -18.07 12.05 -1.13
N TRP A 33 -18.49 10.80 -0.95
CA TRP A 33 -18.79 9.85 -2.02
C TRP A 33 -19.60 10.56 -3.13
N ARG A 34 -19.12 10.51 -4.36
CA ARG A 34 -19.84 10.95 -5.54
C ARG A 34 -20.35 9.73 -6.30
N GLU A 35 -21.64 9.77 -6.66
CA GLU A 35 -22.17 8.71 -7.53
C GLU A 35 -21.39 8.63 -8.85
N PRO A 36 -21.12 7.40 -9.35
CA PRO A 36 -20.48 7.23 -10.63
C PRO A 36 -21.25 7.92 -11.77
N LYS A 37 -20.54 8.60 -12.64
CA LYS A 37 -21.09 9.22 -13.84
C LYS A 37 -21.73 8.15 -14.74
N LYS A 38 -22.89 8.44 -15.32
CA LYS A 38 -23.66 7.48 -16.14
C LYS A 38 -23.47 7.65 -17.64
N HIS A 39 -23.00 8.83 -18.08
CA HIS A 39 -22.68 9.06 -19.49
C HIS A 39 -21.42 8.27 -19.90
N ALA A 40 -21.19 8.11 -21.19
CA ALA A 40 -20.07 7.30 -21.67
C ALA A 40 -18.73 7.93 -21.28
N VAL A 41 -17.83 7.14 -20.72
CA VAL A 41 -16.46 7.58 -20.38
C VAL A 41 -15.73 8.15 -21.60
N THR A 42 -16.08 7.68 -22.79
CA THR A 42 -15.52 8.14 -24.08
C THR A 42 -15.91 9.56 -24.46
N GLU A 43 -16.89 10.17 -23.78
CA GLU A 43 -17.21 11.59 -23.95
C GLU A 43 -16.12 12.48 -23.35
N ASP A 44 -15.58 12.09 -22.21
CA ASP A 44 -14.56 12.86 -21.47
C ASP A 44 -13.14 12.35 -21.73
N TYR A 45 -12.94 11.05 -22.01
CA TYR A 45 -11.64 10.42 -22.14
C TYR A 45 -11.47 9.65 -23.46
N GLN A 46 -10.30 9.79 -24.07
CA GLN A 46 -9.87 8.97 -25.18
C GLN A 46 -9.17 7.72 -24.62
N LEU A 47 -9.73 6.54 -24.88
CA LEU A 47 -9.18 5.27 -24.39
C LEU A 47 -8.05 4.78 -25.32
N SER A 48 -6.98 4.29 -24.72
CA SER A 48 -5.87 3.62 -25.40
C SER A 48 -6.00 2.11 -25.27
N LYS A 49 -5.31 1.36 -26.14
CA LYS A 49 -5.16 -0.09 -26.01
C LYS A 49 -3.97 -0.48 -25.13
N GLN A 50 -3.16 0.50 -24.74
CA GLN A 50 -1.98 0.29 -23.90
C GLN A 50 -2.40 -0.18 -22.50
N VAL A 51 -1.92 -1.36 -22.11
CA VAL A 51 -2.07 -1.88 -20.76
C VAL A 51 -0.95 -1.33 -19.89
N LEU A 52 -1.31 -0.63 -18.82
CA LEU A 52 -0.38 -0.10 -17.82
C LEU A 52 -0.09 -1.11 -16.72
N GLY A 53 -1.05 -1.99 -16.41
CA GLY A 53 -0.90 -2.99 -15.37
C GLY A 53 -2.11 -3.92 -15.27
N LEU A 54 -1.92 -4.95 -14.44
CA LEU A 54 -2.97 -5.91 -14.08
C LEU A 54 -3.21 -5.81 -12.57
N GLY A 55 -4.25 -5.11 -12.17
CA GLY A 55 -4.71 -5.08 -10.78
C GLY A 55 -5.40 -6.40 -10.39
N VAL A 56 -5.58 -6.63 -9.10
CA VAL A 56 -6.20 -7.84 -8.54
C VAL A 56 -7.57 -8.13 -9.14
N ASN A 57 -8.38 -7.11 -9.39
CA ASN A 57 -9.76 -7.26 -9.85
C ASN A 57 -9.98 -6.79 -11.30
N GLY A 58 -8.97 -6.31 -12.02
CA GLY A 58 -9.15 -5.80 -13.38
C GLY A 58 -7.89 -5.26 -14.05
N LYS A 59 -8.01 -4.96 -15.34
CA LYS A 59 -6.95 -4.35 -16.14
C LYS A 59 -6.90 -2.85 -15.91
N VAL A 60 -5.70 -2.30 -15.91
CA VAL A 60 -5.44 -0.87 -15.93
C VAL A 60 -4.94 -0.47 -17.32
N LEU A 61 -5.66 0.44 -17.96
CA LEU A 61 -5.38 0.91 -19.31
C LEU A 61 -4.96 2.37 -19.28
N GLU A 62 -4.21 2.78 -20.29
CA GLU A 62 -3.93 4.20 -20.53
C GLU A 62 -5.15 4.89 -21.11
N CYS A 63 -5.40 6.13 -20.71
CA CYS A 63 -6.38 7.01 -21.33
C CYS A 63 -5.94 8.47 -21.25
N PHE A 64 -6.57 9.33 -22.05
CA PHE A 64 -6.26 10.76 -22.11
C PHE A 64 -7.53 11.59 -21.94
N HIS A 65 -7.50 12.54 -21.03
CA HIS A 65 -8.61 13.47 -20.86
C HIS A 65 -8.73 14.35 -22.11
N ARG A 66 -9.89 14.30 -22.80
CA ARG A 66 -10.06 14.92 -24.14
C ARG A 66 -9.80 16.43 -24.18
N ARG A 67 -10.20 17.13 -23.13
CA ARG A 67 -10.11 18.58 -23.09
C ARG A 67 -8.72 19.09 -22.72
N THR A 68 -8.00 18.38 -21.83
CA THR A 68 -6.70 18.84 -21.32
C THR A 68 -5.51 18.08 -21.90
N GLY A 69 -5.73 16.95 -22.57
CA GLY A 69 -4.68 16.05 -23.03
C GLY A 69 -3.97 15.28 -21.88
N GLN A 70 -4.42 15.46 -20.65
CA GLN A 70 -3.80 14.80 -19.49
C GLN A 70 -3.85 13.29 -19.63
N LYS A 71 -2.70 12.64 -19.47
CA LYS A 71 -2.57 11.20 -19.39
C LYS A 71 -3.08 10.70 -18.06
N CYS A 72 -3.92 9.66 -18.09
CA CYS A 72 -4.56 9.07 -16.94
C CYS A 72 -4.52 7.54 -17.03
N ALA A 73 -4.76 6.89 -15.89
CA ALA A 73 -4.91 5.45 -15.80
C ALA A 73 -6.40 5.11 -15.61
N LEU A 74 -6.90 4.17 -16.41
CA LEU A 74 -8.28 3.67 -16.35
C LEU A 74 -8.28 2.23 -15.83
N LYS A 75 -8.84 1.99 -14.65
CA LYS A 75 -9.10 0.64 -14.13
C LYS A 75 -10.51 0.21 -14.48
N VAL A 76 -10.66 -0.97 -15.08
CA VAL A 76 -11.95 -1.54 -15.50
C VAL A 76 -12.32 -2.67 -14.56
N LEU A 77 -13.42 -2.52 -13.83
CA LEU A 77 -13.97 -3.52 -12.91
C LEU A 77 -15.34 -3.96 -13.39
N TYR A 78 -15.62 -5.27 -13.42
CA TYR A 78 -17.00 -5.74 -13.59
C TYR A 78 -17.79 -5.41 -12.32
N ASP A 79 -19.01 -4.84 -12.51
CA ASP A 79 -19.86 -4.43 -11.39
C ASP A 79 -20.20 -5.63 -10.49
N SER A 80 -19.84 -5.50 -9.24
CA SER A 80 -20.07 -6.47 -8.17
C SER A 80 -19.99 -5.76 -6.82
N PRO A 81 -20.53 -6.36 -5.75
CA PRO A 81 -20.36 -5.80 -4.41
C PRO A 81 -18.90 -5.54 -4.04
N LYS A 82 -17.99 -6.44 -4.43
CA LYS A 82 -16.56 -6.30 -4.21
C LYS A 82 -15.97 -5.12 -5.00
N ALA A 83 -16.35 -4.96 -6.27
CA ALA A 83 -15.89 -3.84 -7.09
C ALA A 83 -16.41 -2.49 -6.55
N ARG A 84 -17.65 -2.43 -6.10
CA ARG A 84 -18.22 -1.23 -5.47
C ARG A 84 -17.50 -0.89 -4.17
N GLN A 85 -17.19 -1.88 -3.33
CA GLN A 85 -16.40 -1.70 -2.12
C GLN A 85 -14.99 -1.16 -2.44
N GLU A 86 -14.32 -1.70 -3.46
CA GLU A 86 -13.00 -1.22 -3.89
C GLU A 86 -13.06 0.26 -4.30
N VAL A 87 -14.05 0.64 -5.11
CA VAL A 87 -14.27 2.03 -5.54
C VAL A 87 -14.51 2.94 -4.34
N GLU A 88 -15.38 2.53 -3.42
CA GLU A 88 -15.72 3.30 -2.22
C GLU A 88 -14.50 3.52 -1.32
N GLN A 89 -13.76 2.47 -0.99
CA GLN A 89 -12.57 2.56 -0.15
C GLN A 89 -11.47 3.40 -0.80
N HIS A 90 -11.23 3.24 -2.10
CA HIS A 90 -10.26 4.04 -2.82
C HIS A 90 -10.70 5.50 -2.92
N TRP A 91 -12.00 5.74 -3.16
CA TRP A 91 -12.54 7.11 -3.21
C TRP A 91 -12.40 7.82 -1.87
N GLN A 92 -12.73 7.14 -0.77
CA GLN A 92 -12.58 7.67 0.58
C GLN A 92 -11.12 8.01 0.89
N ALA A 93 -10.17 7.19 0.42
CA ALA A 93 -8.75 7.41 0.58
C ALA A 93 -8.15 8.42 -0.41
N SER A 94 -8.84 8.70 -1.52
CA SER A 94 -8.36 9.58 -2.59
C SER A 94 -8.13 11.01 -2.08
N GLY A 95 -6.97 11.56 -2.40
CA GLY A 95 -6.55 12.88 -1.90
C GLY A 95 -5.78 12.83 -0.58
N GLY A 96 -5.65 11.66 0.04
CA GLY A 96 -4.73 11.43 1.14
C GLY A 96 -3.26 11.47 0.69
N PRO A 97 -2.34 11.72 1.63
CA PRO A 97 -0.93 11.76 1.34
C PRO A 97 -0.44 10.39 0.85
N HIS A 98 0.36 10.37 -0.19
CA HIS A 98 0.94 9.15 -0.77
C HIS A 98 -0.09 8.08 -1.18
N ILE A 99 -1.29 8.50 -1.56
CA ILE A 99 -2.36 7.66 -2.14
C ILE A 99 -2.57 8.06 -3.60
N VAL A 100 -2.70 7.08 -4.50
CA VAL A 100 -3.04 7.33 -5.91
C VAL A 100 -4.43 7.94 -5.99
N ARG A 101 -4.52 9.12 -6.62
CA ARG A 101 -5.73 9.91 -6.67
C ARG A 101 -6.72 9.41 -7.72
N ILE A 102 -7.98 9.24 -7.34
CA ILE A 102 -9.09 9.09 -8.27
C ILE A 102 -9.47 10.46 -8.83
N LEU A 103 -9.62 10.54 -10.15
CA LEU A 103 -10.05 11.74 -10.86
C LEU A 103 -11.54 11.67 -11.16
N ASP A 104 -12.02 10.52 -11.65
CA ASP A 104 -13.41 10.27 -12.01
C ASP A 104 -13.78 8.80 -11.84
N VAL A 105 -15.08 8.54 -11.69
CA VAL A 105 -15.65 7.18 -11.73
C VAL A 105 -16.87 7.17 -12.65
N TYR A 106 -16.96 6.15 -13.50
CA TYR A 106 -18.09 5.95 -14.44
C TYR A 106 -18.70 4.58 -14.21
N GLU A 107 -20.01 4.48 -14.45
CA GLU A 107 -20.74 3.22 -14.56
C GLU A 107 -21.20 3.08 -16.00
N ASN A 108 -20.56 2.22 -16.78
CA ASN A 108 -20.86 2.04 -18.20
C ASN A 108 -21.03 0.55 -18.55
N MET A 109 -21.62 0.27 -19.69
CA MET A 109 -21.68 -1.07 -20.27
C MET A 109 -20.41 -1.36 -21.08
N HIS A 110 -19.77 -2.50 -20.81
CA HIS A 110 -18.65 -3.02 -21.61
C HIS A 110 -18.89 -4.48 -21.92
N ARG A 111 -18.88 -4.87 -23.21
CA ARG A 111 -19.18 -6.24 -23.67
C ARG A 111 -20.45 -6.82 -23.03
N ASN A 112 -21.54 -6.06 -23.06
CA ASN A 112 -22.85 -6.39 -22.47
C ASN A 112 -22.84 -6.66 -20.94
N LYS A 113 -21.80 -6.23 -20.23
CA LYS A 113 -21.73 -6.30 -18.78
C LYS A 113 -21.59 -4.90 -18.21
N ARG A 114 -22.22 -4.65 -17.06
CA ARG A 114 -22.04 -3.42 -16.32
C ARG A 114 -20.65 -3.39 -15.71
N CYS A 115 -19.96 -2.27 -15.88
CA CYS A 115 -18.62 -2.05 -15.37
C CYS A 115 -18.53 -0.74 -14.60
N LEU A 116 -17.69 -0.72 -13.59
CA LEU A 116 -17.18 0.48 -12.95
C LEU A 116 -15.81 0.81 -13.56
N LEU A 117 -15.67 2.05 -14.00
CA LEU A 117 -14.49 2.57 -14.67
C LEU A 117 -13.89 3.64 -13.78
N ILE A 118 -12.73 3.37 -13.20
CA ILE A 118 -12.04 4.28 -12.28
C ILE A 118 -10.95 5.00 -13.07
N ILE A 119 -11.08 6.32 -13.21
CA ILE A 119 -10.02 7.16 -13.78
C ILE A 119 -9.14 7.66 -12.64
N MET A 120 -7.84 7.42 -12.76
CA MET A 120 -6.83 7.78 -11.76
C MET A 120 -5.72 8.62 -12.39
N GLU A 121 -4.98 9.34 -11.57
CA GLU A 121 -3.71 9.91 -12.00
C GLU A 121 -2.78 8.82 -12.56
N CYS A 122 -2.00 9.14 -13.58
CA CYS A 122 -1.08 8.20 -14.19
C CYS A 122 0.26 8.22 -13.44
N MET A 123 0.71 7.03 -13.02
CA MET A 123 1.97 6.83 -12.31
C MET A 123 3.03 6.38 -13.33
N GLU A 124 3.88 7.32 -13.79
CA GLU A 124 4.81 7.06 -14.90
C GLU A 124 6.21 6.62 -14.43
N GLY A 125 6.46 6.67 -13.14
CA GLY A 125 7.76 6.34 -12.54
C GLY A 125 8.01 4.85 -12.27
N GLY A 126 7.03 3.99 -12.57
CA GLY A 126 7.12 2.55 -12.31
C GLY A 126 6.92 2.17 -10.86
N GLU A 127 7.10 0.89 -10.58
CA GLU A 127 6.91 0.28 -9.27
C GLU A 127 8.16 0.45 -8.41
N LEU A 128 7.99 0.56 -7.09
CA LEU A 128 9.11 0.49 -6.13
C LEU A 128 9.93 -0.79 -6.35
N PHE A 129 9.26 -1.89 -6.64
CA PHE A 129 9.90 -3.16 -6.92
C PHE A 129 10.89 -3.08 -8.11
N SER A 130 10.51 -2.42 -9.20
CA SER A 130 11.40 -2.23 -10.35
C SER A 130 12.65 -1.45 -9.97
N ARG A 131 12.53 -0.41 -9.15
CA ARG A 131 13.68 0.36 -8.66
C ARG A 131 14.58 -0.46 -7.72
N ILE A 132 14.01 -1.38 -6.92
CA ILE A 132 14.80 -2.33 -6.12
C ILE A 132 15.61 -3.24 -7.04
N GLN A 133 14.99 -3.78 -8.10
CA GLN A 133 15.65 -4.67 -9.05
C GLN A 133 16.73 -3.97 -9.89
N GLU A 134 16.50 -2.74 -10.32
CA GLU A 134 17.45 -1.94 -11.10
C GLU A 134 18.75 -1.66 -10.34
N ARG A 135 18.73 -1.70 -9.01
CA ARG A 135 19.93 -1.60 -8.17
C ARG A 135 20.81 -2.83 -8.20
N GLY A 136 20.30 -3.98 -8.65
CA GLY A 136 21.02 -5.25 -8.67
C GLY A 136 21.41 -5.68 -7.26
N ASP A 137 22.72 -5.85 -7.01
CA ASP A 137 23.27 -6.29 -5.71
C ASP A 137 23.45 -5.13 -4.72
N GLN A 138 23.13 -3.89 -5.12
CA GLN A 138 23.23 -2.72 -4.25
C GLN A 138 21.93 -2.52 -3.47
N ALA A 139 21.98 -2.73 -2.16
CA ALA A 139 20.89 -2.37 -1.26
C ALA A 139 20.69 -0.84 -1.22
N PHE A 140 19.52 -0.40 -0.76
CA PHE A 140 19.30 1.00 -0.46
C PHE A 140 20.09 1.39 0.79
N THR A 141 20.61 2.59 0.81
CA THR A 141 21.15 3.16 2.05
C THR A 141 20.03 3.28 3.08
N GLU A 142 20.34 3.23 4.37
CA GLU A 142 19.32 3.40 5.42
C GLU A 142 18.54 4.70 5.28
N ARG A 143 19.19 5.79 4.83
CA ARG A 143 18.53 7.06 4.58
C ARG A 143 17.50 6.95 3.46
N GLU A 144 17.84 6.33 2.34
CA GLU A 144 16.90 6.13 1.22
C GLU A 144 15.75 5.20 1.65
N ALA A 145 16.06 4.13 2.37
CA ALA A 145 15.04 3.24 2.93
C ALA A 145 14.11 3.99 3.89
N ALA A 146 14.65 4.83 4.78
CA ALA A 146 13.86 5.63 5.72
C ALA A 146 12.95 6.65 5.01
N GLU A 147 13.40 7.27 3.92
CA GLU A 147 12.57 8.17 3.10
C GLU A 147 11.38 7.41 2.49
N ILE A 148 11.63 6.25 1.89
CA ILE A 148 10.61 5.37 1.32
C ILE A 148 9.63 4.92 2.42
N MET A 149 10.15 4.46 3.56
CA MET A 149 9.34 3.99 4.69
C MET A 149 8.46 5.09 5.29
N ARG A 150 8.97 6.32 5.36
CA ARG A 150 8.19 7.48 5.80
C ARG A 150 7.00 7.72 4.87
N ASP A 151 7.20 7.67 3.55
CA ASP A 151 6.15 7.89 2.57
C ASP A 151 5.07 6.80 2.66
N ILE A 152 5.47 5.52 2.73
CA ILE A 152 4.55 4.40 2.89
C ILE A 152 3.83 4.48 4.25
N GLY A 153 4.57 4.75 5.32
CA GLY A 153 4.01 4.89 6.67
C GLY A 153 2.98 6.01 6.76
N THR A 154 3.22 7.14 6.08
CA THR A 154 2.27 8.25 6.00
C THR A 154 0.98 7.84 5.29
N ALA A 155 1.07 7.09 4.18
CA ALA A 155 -0.10 6.55 3.49
C ALA A 155 -0.90 5.61 4.39
N ILE A 156 -0.22 4.66 5.06
CA ILE A 156 -0.86 3.69 5.96
C ILE A 156 -1.50 4.40 7.15
N GLN A 157 -0.81 5.35 7.78
CA GLN A 157 -1.35 6.14 8.88
C GLN A 157 -2.63 6.87 8.48
N PHE A 158 -2.65 7.47 7.29
CA PHE A 158 -3.84 8.12 6.77
C PHE A 158 -4.99 7.11 6.60
N LEU A 159 -4.76 5.95 5.95
CA LEU A 159 -5.77 4.91 5.79
C LEU A 159 -6.30 4.41 7.14
N HIS A 160 -5.41 4.15 8.10
CA HIS A 160 -5.78 3.68 9.42
C HIS A 160 -6.57 4.72 10.22
N SER A 161 -6.34 6.02 10.00
CA SER A 161 -7.15 7.11 10.58
C SER A 161 -8.59 7.13 10.04
N GLN A 162 -8.77 6.63 8.81
CA GLN A 162 -10.07 6.45 8.16
C GLN A 162 -10.68 5.06 8.42
N ASN A 163 -10.10 4.28 9.33
CA ASN A 163 -10.47 2.89 9.62
C ASN A 163 -10.41 1.96 8.39
N ILE A 164 -9.57 2.24 7.42
CA ILE A 164 -9.33 1.40 6.25
C ILE A 164 -8.07 0.59 6.46
N ALA A 165 -8.15 -0.76 6.35
CA ALA A 165 -7.01 -1.63 6.18
C ALA A 165 -6.79 -1.90 4.69
N HIS A 166 -5.58 -1.72 4.18
CA HIS A 166 -5.25 -1.93 2.76
C HIS A 166 -5.14 -3.42 2.42
N ARG A 167 -4.43 -4.20 3.25
CA ARG A 167 -4.31 -5.66 3.22
C ARG A 167 -3.48 -6.24 2.07
N ASP A 168 -2.94 -5.41 1.20
CA ASP A 168 -2.04 -5.82 0.11
C ASP A 168 -0.92 -4.78 -0.11
N VAL A 169 -0.34 -4.31 1.01
CA VAL A 169 0.82 -3.40 0.96
C VAL A 169 2.03 -4.21 0.50
N LYS A 170 2.57 -3.87 -0.67
CA LYS A 170 3.73 -4.52 -1.29
C LYS A 170 4.37 -3.59 -2.32
N PRO A 171 5.63 -3.81 -2.70
CA PRO A 171 6.35 -2.93 -3.63
C PRO A 171 5.71 -2.77 -5.00
N GLU A 172 4.95 -3.78 -5.47
CA GLU A 172 4.23 -3.74 -6.75
C GLU A 172 3.02 -2.78 -6.72
N ASN A 173 2.47 -2.52 -5.54
CA ASN A 173 1.37 -1.58 -5.31
C ASN A 173 1.85 -0.18 -4.90
N LEU A 174 3.15 0.04 -4.90
CA LEU A 174 3.80 1.30 -4.58
C LEU A 174 4.42 1.86 -5.86
N LEU A 175 3.81 2.91 -6.39
CA LEU A 175 4.15 3.48 -7.69
C LEU A 175 4.72 4.89 -7.56
N TYR A 176 5.68 5.23 -8.39
CA TYR A 176 6.23 6.58 -8.48
C TYR A 176 5.48 7.43 -9.51
N THR A 177 5.28 8.70 -9.20
CA THR A 177 4.60 9.65 -10.09
C THR A 177 5.33 9.87 -11.40
N SER A 178 6.67 9.87 -11.39
CA SER A 178 7.53 10.10 -12.55
C SER A 178 8.84 9.31 -12.44
N LYS A 179 9.66 9.36 -13.49
CA LYS A 179 11.00 8.76 -13.49
C LYS A 179 12.05 9.66 -12.82
N GLU A 180 11.71 10.89 -12.48
CA GLU A 180 12.61 11.85 -11.88
C GLU A 180 13.02 11.47 -10.45
N ARG A 181 14.09 12.11 -9.96
CA ARG A 181 14.61 11.83 -8.61
C ARG A 181 13.68 12.28 -7.48
N ASP A 182 12.92 13.34 -7.71
CA ASP A 182 11.94 13.93 -6.79
C ASP A 182 10.54 13.34 -6.94
N ALA A 183 10.41 12.23 -7.67
CA ALA A 183 9.14 11.54 -7.85
C ALA A 183 8.54 11.09 -6.50
N VAL A 184 7.24 11.32 -6.35
CA VAL A 184 6.49 10.95 -5.15
C VAL A 184 6.06 9.49 -5.23
N LEU A 185 6.32 8.72 -4.16
CA LEU A 185 5.83 7.36 -4.02
C LEU A 185 4.38 7.36 -3.53
N LYS A 186 3.51 6.57 -4.17
CA LYS A 186 2.09 6.46 -3.82
C LYS A 186 1.60 5.03 -3.81
N LEU A 187 0.71 4.74 -2.87
CA LEU A 187 0.04 3.45 -2.71
C LEU A 187 -1.21 3.38 -3.61
N THR A 188 -1.40 2.25 -4.27
CA THR A 188 -2.54 1.96 -5.17
C THR A 188 -3.10 0.56 -4.93
N ASP A 189 -4.10 0.18 -5.70
CA ASP A 189 -4.80 -1.13 -5.71
C ASP A 189 -5.53 -1.48 -4.41
N PHE A 190 -6.71 -0.92 -4.26
CA PHE A 190 -7.62 -1.12 -3.12
C PHE A 190 -8.48 -2.40 -3.23
N GLY A 191 -8.12 -3.32 -4.11
CA GLY A 191 -8.89 -4.55 -4.39
C GLY A 191 -9.06 -5.49 -3.19
N PHE A 192 -8.26 -5.33 -2.15
CA PHE A 192 -8.37 -6.01 -0.86
C PHE A 192 -8.72 -5.09 0.30
N ALA A 193 -8.79 -3.78 0.08
CA ALA A 193 -9.07 -2.82 1.13
C ALA A 193 -10.45 -3.07 1.78
N LYS A 194 -10.53 -2.84 3.09
CA LYS A 194 -11.75 -3.04 3.86
C LYS A 194 -11.81 -2.11 5.06
N GLU A 195 -13.02 -1.63 5.35
CA GLU A 195 -13.32 -0.91 6.57
C GLU A 195 -13.28 -1.82 7.80
N THR A 196 -12.70 -1.33 8.89
CA THR A 196 -12.43 -2.10 10.12
C THR A 196 -13.26 -1.67 11.33
N THR A 197 -14.21 -0.73 11.17
CA THR A 197 -14.96 -0.11 12.28
C THR A 197 -15.86 -1.08 13.03
N GLN A 198 -16.48 -2.06 12.36
CA GLN A 198 -17.51 -2.91 12.96
C GLN A 198 -17.12 -4.37 13.12
N ASN A 199 -16.13 -4.87 12.39
CA ASN A 199 -15.74 -6.27 12.44
C ASN A 199 -14.26 -6.43 12.16
N ALA A 200 -13.59 -7.21 12.98
CA ALA A 200 -12.27 -7.71 12.65
C ALA A 200 -12.32 -8.48 11.31
N LEU A 201 -11.26 -8.40 10.54
CA LEU A 201 -11.15 -9.01 9.23
C LEU A 201 -11.12 -10.54 9.37
N GLN A 202 -11.86 -11.26 8.54
CA GLN A 202 -11.95 -12.72 8.61
C GLN A 202 -11.47 -13.42 7.34
N THR A 203 -11.57 -12.74 6.17
CA THR A 203 -11.21 -13.35 4.89
C THR A 203 -9.71 -13.25 4.67
N PRO A 204 -8.96 -14.36 4.64
CA PRO A 204 -7.53 -14.32 4.33
C PRO A 204 -7.32 -13.84 2.89
N CYS A 205 -6.64 -12.72 2.72
CA CYS A 205 -6.14 -12.28 1.43
C CYS A 205 -4.73 -11.74 1.65
N TYR A 206 -3.79 -12.22 0.85
CA TYR A 206 -2.39 -11.87 1.03
C TYR A 206 -1.55 -12.21 -0.19
N THR A 207 -0.44 -11.48 -0.31
CA THR A 207 0.68 -11.88 -1.16
C THR A 207 1.69 -12.63 -0.29
N PRO A 208 2.14 -13.84 -0.65
CA PRO A 208 2.84 -14.77 0.24
C PRO A 208 4.02 -14.21 1.03
N TYR A 209 4.85 -13.35 0.43
CA TYR A 209 6.04 -12.81 1.09
C TYR A 209 5.73 -11.75 2.15
N TYR A 210 4.58 -11.08 2.05
CA TYR A 210 4.19 -9.93 2.89
C TYR A 210 3.10 -10.28 3.91
N VAL A 211 2.69 -11.55 3.99
CA VAL A 211 1.56 -11.97 4.83
C VAL A 211 1.92 -11.95 6.31
N ALA A 212 1.09 -11.29 7.09
CA ALA A 212 1.21 -11.26 8.54
C ALA A 212 0.81 -12.61 9.19
N PRO A 213 1.39 -12.98 10.35
CA PRO A 213 1.12 -14.25 11.01
C PRO A 213 -0.35 -14.43 11.39
N GLU A 214 -1.03 -13.38 11.84
CA GLU A 214 -2.45 -13.40 12.20
C GLU A 214 -3.37 -13.66 10.99
N VAL A 215 -2.96 -13.27 9.78
CA VAL A 215 -3.71 -13.54 8.54
C VAL A 215 -3.66 -15.02 8.15
N LEU A 216 -2.64 -15.75 8.58
CA LEU A 216 -2.48 -17.20 8.35
C LEU A 216 -3.29 -18.05 9.34
N GLY A 217 -3.90 -17.45 10.36
CA GLY A 217 -4.71 -18.12 11.36
C GLY A 217 -6.21 -18.11 11.03
N PRO A 218 -7.02 -18.84 11.79
CA PRO A 218 -8.48 -18.80 11.70
C PRO A 218 -9.07 -17.59 12.43
N GLU A 219 -8.26 -16.88 13.18
CA GLU A 219 -8.68 -15.77 14.03
C GLU A 219 -8.96 -14.51 13.23
N LYS A 220 -9.72 -13.61 13.84
CA LYS A 220 -9.95 -12.28 13.26
C LYS A 220 -8.66 -11.47 13.35
N TYR A 221 -8.36 -10.72 12.31
CA TYR A 221 -7.21 -9.81 12.27
C TYR A 221 -7.66 -8.38 11.97
N ASP A 222 -6.80 -7.41 12.11
CA ASP A 222 -7.09 -5.99 11.94
C ASP A 222 -6.10 -5.32 10.98
N LYS A 223 -6.07 -3.99 11.04
CA LYS A 223 -5.19 -3.15 10.22
C LYS A 223 -3.70 -3.28 10.57
N SER A 224 -3.32 -3.99 11.65
CA SER A 224 -1.92 -4.26 12.01
C SER A 224 -1.19 -5.09 10.95
N CYS A 225 -1.92 -5.88 10.15
CA CYS A 225 -1.34 -6.61 9.03
C CYS A 225 -0.61 -5.72 8.01
N ASP A 226 -1.05 -4.46 7.84
CA ASP A 226 -0.37 -3.49 6.98
C ASP A 226 1.00 -3.09 7.56
N MET A 227 1.13 -3.03 8.89
CA MET A 227 2.40 -2.72 9.57
C MET A 227 3.40 -3.86 9.43
N TRP A 228 2.95 -5.11 9.50
CA TRP A 228 3.81 -6.26 9.19
C TRP A 228 4.36 -6.20 7.77
N SER A 229 3.49 -5.92 6.78
CA SER A 229 3.91 -5.76 5.39
C SER A 229 4.94 -4.65 5.21
N LEU A 230 4.78 -3.54 5.95
CA LEU A 230 5.75 -2.44 6.01
C LEU A 230 7.13 -2.93 6.51
N GLY A 231 7.16 -3.74 7.57
CA GLY A 231 8.38 -4.36 8.09
C GLY A 231 9.09 -5.26 7.08
N VAL A 232 8.32 -6.06 6.33
CA VAL A 232 8.86 -6.90 5.25
C VAL A 232 9.48 -6.04 4.15
N ILE A 233 8.82 -4.95 3.75
CA ILE A 233 9.36 -4.01 2.75
C ILE A 233 10.67 -3.40 3.24
N MET A 234 10.72 -2.93 4.49
CA MET A 234 11.95 -2.39 5.09
C MET A 234 13.10 -3.40 5.04
N TYR A 235 12.82 -4.64 5.43
CA TYR A 235 13.80 -5.71 5.39
C TYR A 235 14.36 -5.89 3.97
N ILE A 236 13.49 -5.94 2.95
CA ILE A 236 13.90 -6.09 1.54
C ILE A 236 14.72 -4.88 1.05
N LEU A 237 14.35 -3.66 1.44
CA LEU A 237 15.09 -2.46 1.05
C LEU A 237 16.52 -2.48 1.56
N LEU A 238 16.76 -3.00 2.78
CA LEU A 238 18.05 -3.01 3.43
C LEU A 238 18.97 -4.15 2.99
N CYS A 239 18.42 -5.32 2.64
CA CYS A 239 19.25 -6.48 2.32
C CYS A 239 19.00 -7.10 0.93
N GLY A 240 17.97 -6.65 0.20
CA GLY A 240 17.69 -7.07 -1.18
C GLY A 240 16.85 -8.36 -1.31
N PHE A 241 16.47 -9.04 -0.23
CA PHE A 241 15.65 -10.26 -0.26
C PHE A 241 14.65 -10.32 0.90
N PRO A 242 13.54 -11.10 0.77
CA PRO A 242 12.51 -11.14 1.81
C PRO A 242 12.95 -11.95 3.04
N PRO A 243 12.47 -11.62 4.27
CA PRO A 243 12.79 -12.35 5.49
C PRO A 243 12.22 -13.78 5.49
N PHE A 244 11.15 -14.01 4.76
CA PHE A 244 10.49 -15.32 4.64
C PHE A 244 10.38 -15.72 3.17
N TYR A 245 10.86 -16.93 2.84
CA TYR A 245 10.79 -17.48 1.48
C TYR A 245 10.62 -19.00 1.51
N SER A 246 10.12 -19.55 0.41
CA SER A 246 9.92 -20.99 0.24
C SER A 246 11.09 -21.61 -0.53
N ASN A 247 11.68 -22.68 0.02
CA ASN A 247 12.75 -23.42 -0.63
C ASN A 247 12.23 -24.48 -1.61
N THR A 248 10.89 -24.67 -1.70
CA THR A 248 10.27 -25.76 -2.46
C THR A 248 9.68 -25.34 -3.78
N GLY A 249 9.87 -24.08 -4.21
CA GLY A 249 9.27 -23.52 -5.42
C GLY A 249 7.78 -23.19 -5.30
N GLN A 250 7.13 -23.53 -4.19
CA GLN A 250 5.75 -23.15 -3.89
C GLN A 250 5.69 -21.67 -3.47
N ALA A 251 4.62 -20.98 -3.82
CA ALA A 251 4.41 -19.58 -3.44
C ALA A 251 4.47 -19.40 -1.90
N ILE A 252 3.92 -20.35 -1.15
CA ILE A 252 4.03 -20.41 0.31
C ILE A 252 4.03 -21.88 0.78
N SER A 253 5.13 -22.32 1.40
CA SER A 253 5.27 -23.67 1.93
C SER A 253 4.80 -23.77 3.39
N PRO A 254 4.46 -24.97 3.90
CA PRO A 254 4.16 -25.18 5.33
C PRO A 254 5.30 -24.69 6.25
N GLY A 255 6.56 -24.92 5.85
CA GLY A 255 7.72 -24.41 6.58
C GLY A 255 7.81 -22.89 6.61
N MET A 256 7.49 -22.22 5.50
CA MET A 256 7.41 -20.76 5.44
C MET A 256 6.30 -20.23 6.36
N LYS A 257 5.09 -20.81 6.31
CA LYS A 257 3.98 -20.45 7.22
C LYS A 257 4.37 -20.59 8.68
N ARG A 258 5.06 -21.68 9.04
CA ARG A 258 5.54 -21.89 10.41
C ARG A 258 6.53 -20.80 10.84
N ARG A 259 7.51 -20.48 10.00
CA ARG A 259 8.49 -19.43 10.29
C ARG A 259 7.82 -18.05 10.45
N ILE A 260 6.86 -17.71 9.59
CA ILE A 260 6.09 -16.48 9.71
C ILE A 260 5.36 -16.42 11.06
N ARG A 261 4.62 -17.48 11.43
CA ARG A 261 3.88 -17.54 12.71
C ARG A 261 4.77 -17.43 13.94
N LEU A 262 5.99 -17.92 13.85
CA LEU A 262 6.96 -17.92 14.94
C LEU A 262 7.89 -16.69 14.89
N GLY A 263 7.74 -15.79 13.91
CA GLY A 263 8.66 -14.68 13.72
C GLY A 263 10.12 -15.15 13.51
N GLN A 264 10.33 -16.32 12.91
CA GLN A 264 11.66 -16.91 12.72
C GLN A 264 12.29 -16.41 11.42
N TYR A 265 13.02 -15.33 11.50
CA TYR A 265 13.90 -14.77 10.47
C TYR A 265 15.24 -14.38 11.11
N GLY A 266 16.20 -13.94 10.34
CA GLY A 266 17.53 -13.57 10.83
C GLY A 266 18.06 -12.36 10.07
N PHE A 267 19.22 -11.90 10.50
CA PHE A 267 19.99 -10.82 9.88
C PHE A 267 21.32 -11.39 9.40
N PRO A 268 21.37 -12.09 8.24
CA PRO A 268 22.56 -12.78 7.80
C PRO A 268 23.63 -11.80 7.29
N ASN A 269 24.90 -12.14 7.56
CA ASN A 269 26.04 -11.48 6.95
C ASN A 269 26.39 -12.18 5.60
N PRO A 270 26.91 -11.45 4.60
CA PRO A 270 27.37 -10.05 4.70
C PRO A 270 26.28 -8.98 4.52
N GLU A 271 25.04 -9.31 4.12
CA GLU A 271 24.01 -8.35 3.68
C GLU A 271 23.59 -7.38 4.80
N TRP A 272 23.69 -7.80 6.06
CA TRP A 272 23.35 -6.99 7.22
C TRP A 272 24.55 -6.39 7.95
N SER A 273 25.78 -6.64 7.47
CA SER A 273 27.00 -6.12 8.14
C SER A 273 27.09 -4.60 8.15
N GLU A 274 26.51 -3.94 7.13
CA GLU A 274 26.53 -2.49 6.96
C GLU A 274 25.25 -1.80 7.50
N VAL A 275 24.27 -2.59 8.00
CA VAL A 275 23.02 -2.05 8.56
C VAL A 275 23.26 -1.71 10.03
N SER A 276 22.86 -0.50 10.44
CA SER A 276 23.00 -0.05 11.82
C SER A 276 22.13 -0.85 12.80
N GLU A 277 22.44 -0.75 14.09
CA GLU A 277 21.60 -1.33 15.14
C GLU A 277 20.18 -0.73 15.13
N ASP A 278 20.05 0.57 14.84
CA ASP A 278 18.77 1.25 14.73
C ASP A 278 17.93 0.74 13.55
N GLY A 279 18.55 0.52 12.39
CA GLY A 279 17.90 -0.06 11.21
C GLY A 279 17.41 -1.49 11.48
N SER A 280 18.24 -2.31 12.12
CA SER A 280 17.89 -3.68 12.52
C SER A 280 16.80 -3.70 13.59
N ALA A 281 16.87 -2.81 14.58
CA ALA A 281 15.86 -2.67 15.62
C ALA A 281 14.51 -2.23 15.04
N PHE A 282 14.49 -1.27 14.11
CA PHE A 282 13.26 -0.83 13.46
C PHE A 282 12.59 -1.96 12.66
N ALA A 283 13.37 -2.72 11.89
CA ALA A 283 12.86 -3.90 11.18
C ALA A 283 12.27 -4.93 12.15
N SER A 284 12.91 -5.16 13.30
CA SER A 284 12.44 -6.08 14.34
C SER A 284 11.17 -5.61 15.05
N LEU A 285 10.97 -4.30 15.22
CA LEU A 285 9.75 -3.74 15.83
C LEU A 285 8.50 -4.03 14.96
N GLN A 286 8.66 -4.01 13.65
CA GLN A 286 7.57 -4.31 12.71
C GLN A 286 7.39 -5.82 12.50
N LEU A 287 8.46 -6.61 12.68
CA LEU A 287 8.48 -8.07 12.55
C LEU A 287 8.92 -8.68 13.90
N PRO A 288 8.05 -8.70 14.93
CA PRO A 288 8.45 -9.12 16.26
C PRO A 288 9.03 -10.54 16.26
N LEU A 289 10.23 -10.67 16.82
CA LEU A 289 10.88 -11.95 17.07
C LEU A 289 10.20 -12.63 18.26
N THR A 290 9.79 -13.88 18.11
CA THR A 290 9.47 -14.70 19.27
C THR A 290 10.78 -15.11 19.96
N PRO A 291 10.90 -15.02 21.30
CA PRO A 291 12.05 -15.54 22.00
C PRO A 291 12.12 -17.06 21.83
N GLY A 292 12.98 -17.53 20.98
CA GLY A 292 13.29 -18.94 20.74
C GLY A 292 14.77 -19.08 20.42
N PRO A 293 15.38 -20.27 20.65
CA PRO A 293 16.78 -20.48 20.31
C PRO A 293 16.95 -20.20 18.81
N HIS A 294 17.83 -19.27 18.47
CA HIS A 294 18.20 -18.98 17.10
C HIS A 294 18.62 -20.30 16.42
N PRO A 295 17.94 -20.76 15.36
CA PRO A 295 18.52 -21.82 14.55
C PRO A 295 19.78 -21.23 13.92
N CYS A 296 20.94 -21.75 14.29
CA CYS A 296 22.16 -21.57 13.50
C CYS A 296 21.80 -22.00 12.07
N PHE A 297 21.74 -21.05 11.14
CA PHE A 297 21.76 -21.41 9.74
C PHE A 297 23.07 -22.16 9.51
N PRO A 298 23.06 -23.33 8.86
CA PRO A 298 24.32 -23.95 8.43
C PRO A 298 25.04 -22.91 7.59
N ALA A 299 26.29 -22.62 7.94
CA ALA A 299 27.16 -21.73 7.19
C ALA A 299 26.96 -22.04 5.72
N ALA A 300 26.59 -21.03 4.92
CA ALA A 300 26.45 -21.20 3.49
C ALA A 300 27.79 -21.76 2.98
N THR A 301 27.78 -22.98 2.49
CA THR A 301 28.93 -23.54 1.79
C THR A 301 29.23 -22.58 0.65
N THR A 302 30.41 -22.00 0.73
CA THR A 302 31.03 -21.13 -0.24
C THR A 302 30.77 -21.65 -1.65
N GLY A 303 30.03 -20.92 -2.49
CA GLY A 303 30.01 -21.22 -3.90
C GLY A 303 28.68 -21.07 -4.66
N ARG A 304 27.72 -20.33 -4.18
CA ARG A 304 26.60 -19.88 -5.05
C ARG A 304 26.42 -18.38 -4.93
N PRO A 305 26.41 -17.65 -6.09
CA PRO A 305 26.07 -16.23 -6.07
C PRO A 305 24.66 -16.07 -5.52
N ALA A 306 24.46 -15.03 -4.69
CA ALA A 306 23.15 -14.62 -4.20
C ALA A 306 22.18 -14.56 -5.38
N ARG A 307 21.10 -15.34 -5.29
CA ARG A 307 20.06 -15.28 -6.34
C ARG A 307 19.44 -13.91 -6.28
N SER A 308 19.61 -13.13 -7.33
CA SER A 308 19.03 -11.80 -7.48
C SER A 308 17.53 -11.84 -7.16
N VAL A 309 17.00 -10.75 -6.65
CA VAL A 309 15.57 -10.52 -6.37
C VAL A 309 14.67 -10.87 -7.56
N SER A 310 15.22 -10.83 -8.78
CA SER A 310 14.55 -11.24 -10.02
C SER A 310 14.01 -12.67 -10.01
N HIS A 311 14.61 -13.59 -9.26
CA HIS A 311 14.15 -14.99 -9.19
C HIS A 311 13.00 -15.23 -8.20
N CYS A 312 12.84 -14.38 -7.20
CA CYS A 312 11.73 -14.51 -6.25
C CYS A 312 10.39 -14.03 -6.82
N CYS A 313 10.41 -13.18 -7.84
CA CYS A 313 9.21 -12.53 -8.38
C CYS A 313 8.76 -13.06 -9.72
N SER A 314 9.61 -13.83 -10.43
CA SER A 314 9.25 -14.49 -11.69
C SER A 314 8.24 -15.64 -11.55
N ALA A 315 7.85 -16.01 -10.33
CA ALA A 315 6.87 -17.09 -10.10
C ALA A 315 5.41 -16.71 -10.43
N HIS A 316 5.15 -15.49 -10.90
CA HIS A 316 3.83 -15.05 -11.36
C HIS A 316 3.81 -14.73 -12.85
N GLY A 317 4.52 -15.50 -13.67
CA GLY A 317 4.26 -15.58 -15.11
C GLY A 317 2.85 -16.16 -15.38
N PRO A 318 2.17 -15.75 -16.48
CA PRO A 318 0.88 -16.31 -16.83
C PRO A 318 1.02 -17.83 -17.00
N GLY A 319 0.17 -18.58 -16.30
CA GLY A 319 0.10 -20.03 -16.44
C GLY A 319 -0.06 -20.47 -17.90
N PRO A 320 0.34 -21.70 -18.25
CA PRO A 320 0.32 -22.18 -19.62
C PRO A 320 -1.10 -22.08 -20.18
N ARG A 321 -1.24 -21.42 -21.32
CA ARG A 321 -2.46 -21.46 -22.12
C ARG A 321 -2.67 -22.92 -22.52
N GLN A 322 -3.74 -23.54 -22.04
CA GLN A 322 -4.27 -24.74 -22.65
C GLN A 322 -4.63 -24.38 -24.09
N ALA A 323 -3.95 -25.02 -25.05
CA ALA A 323 -4.34 -25.02 -26.43
C ALA A 323 -5.62 -25.84 -26.54
N ASP A 324 -6.76 -25.18 -26.71
CA ASP A 324 -7.97 -25.83 -27.15
C ASP A 324 -7.76 -26.30 -28.59
N SER A 325 -7.61 -27.60 -28.73
CA SER A 325 -7.71 -28.31 -30.03
C SER A 325 -9.18 -28.29 -30.45
N VAL A 326 -9.51 -27.47 -31.44
CA VAL A 326 -10.76 -27.60 -32.18
C VAL A 326 -10.51 -28.47 -33.40
N GLY A 327 -11.20 -29.61 -33.41
CA GLY A 327 -11.46 -30.40 -34.64
C GLY A 327 -12.64 -29.79 -35.38
#